data_81e3e977a310592c86454ed0d15846c6
#
_entry.id   81e3e977a310592c86454ed0d15846c6
#
_cell.length_a   1.000
_cell.length_b   1.000
_cell.length_c   1.000
_cell.angle_alpha   90.00
_cell.angle_beta   90.00
_cell.angle_gamma   90.00
#
_symmetry.space_group_name_H-M   'P 1'
#
loop_
_entity.id
_entity.type
_entity.pdbx_description
1 polymer ?
#
loop_
_entity_poly.entity_id
_entity_poly.type
_entity_poly.pdbx_seq_one_letter_code
_entity_poly.pdbx_strand_id
1 'polypeptide(L)'
;MRRVDAFRLLILAIVYSKGLTPLVGCAAAAPPGPVASPSGSGAPYESRGPNPHSIQIEINTRAAREILATLSRDKYEPTDAKLLADLPAVRLAIQDSGRDASAFERDLAQAFDEKARAAVFDFRSVRENRARWEGLLQAIASREAELSRMAAERAAVLLPADRPVSADLRVFLSFGLAGLADHVLLTAPDGRDFMIVDLSRALGDVESEPIESQVARLARLIAGGAFRQAWAAYRQTSPAWQGRADELGPLGPLLKAVAEAGPPAIFTVDESFFPLTVWLKEPMKRSLSELNRMAERVAAAEKELEQRVELTAEIRRPEFARRLAGPAGAFLADAIIQAQGLEAYRTALASGPRAFFQAYDRVSRERRDLISLAEVIRDRLAEKPAGR
;
A
#
# COMPACT_ATOMS: atom_id res chain seq x y z
N MET A 1 22.30 20.73 -6.68
CA MET A 1 22.11 19.88 -5.48
C MET A 1 21.41 20.65 -4.35
N ARG A 2 20.15 21.12 -4.45
CA ARG A 2 19.42 21.83 -3.36
C ARG A 2 17.91 21.98 -3.61
N ARG A 3 17.24 21.05 -4.32
CA ARG A 3 15.77 21.06 -4.54
C ARG A 3 15.03 19.77 -4.14
N VAL A 4 15.71 18.79 -3.59
CA VAL A 4 15.11 17.50 -3.24
C VAL A 4 14.56 17.50 -1.80
N ASP A 5 15.07 18.38 -0.92
CA ASP A 5 14.73 18.36 0.50
C ASP A 5 13.42 19.08 0.86
N ALA A 6 12.96 20.02 0.03
CA ALA A 6 11.73 20.77 0.34
C ALA A 6 10.44 19.95 0.19
N PHE A 7 10.46 18.87 -0.59
CA PHE A 7 9.25 18.06 -0.86
C PHE A 7 9.07 16.92 0.15
N ARG A 8 10.16 16.50 0.83
CA ARG A 8 10.07 15.54 1.94
C ARG A 8 9.42 16.13 3.18
N LEU A 9 9.59 17.45 3.39
CA LEU A 9 8.98 18.20 4.49
C LEU A 9 7.48 18.44 4.34
N LEU A 10 6.93 18.43 3.12
CA LEU A 10 5.51 18.69 2.90
C LEU A 10 4.62 17.47 3.26
N ILE A 11 5.10 16.27 3.12
CA ILE A 11 4.36 15.05 3.52
C ILE A 11 4.39 14.87 5.03
N LEU A 12 5.50 15.25 5.69
CA LEU A 12 5.59 15.26 7.16
C LEU A 12 4.72 16.33 7.82
N ALA A 13 4.51 17.48 7.16
CA ALA A 13 3.69 18.57 7.71
C ALA A 13 2.19 18.25 7.76
N ILE A 14 1.71 17.31 6.96
CA ILE A 14 0.29 16.89 6.96
C ILE A 14 0.00 15.91 8.10
N VAL A 15 1.00 15.22 8.64
CA VAL A 15 0.84 14.23 9.72
C VAL A 15 1.01 14.88 11.12
N TYR A 16 1.67 16.04 11.24
CA TYR A 16 2.02 16.63 12.54
C TYR A 16 1.25 17.88 12.98
N SER A 17 0.21 18.32 12.28
CA SER A 17 -0.59 19.49 12.69
C SER A 17 -1.82 19.13 13.53
N LYS A 18 -1.67 18.36 14.60
CA LYS A 18 -2.66 18.26 15.67
C LYS A 18 -2.05 18.77 16.98
N GLY A 19 -2.28 20.04 17.26
CA GLY A 19 -1.97 20.57 18.56
C GLY A 19 -1.80 22.08 18.55
N LEU A 20 -2.91 22.82 18.61
CA LEU A 20 -3.06 24.11 19.27
C LEU A 20 -4.47 24.66 18.97
N THR A 21 -5.39 24.47 19.89
CA THR A 21 -6.70 25.14 19.92
C THR A 21 -6.58 26.44 20.72
N PRO A 22 -7.06 27.56 20.21
CA PRO A 22 -7.47 28.69 21.08
C PRO A 22 -8.95 28.53 21.44
N LEU A 23 -9.23 28.60 22.72
CA LEU A 23 -10.52 28.80 23.34
C LEU A 23 -11.19 30.09 22.84
N VAL A 24 -12.29 29.95 22.10
CA VAL A 24 -13.29 31.01 22.01
C VAL A 24 -14.66 30.35 22.22
N GLY A 25 -15.32 30.75 23.29
CA GLY A 25 -16.65 30.30 23.64
C GLY A 25 -17.71 30.78 22.66
N CYS A 26 -18.65 29.93 22.32
CA CYS A 26 -19.96 30.28 21.82
C CYS A 26 -20.99 29.20 22.15
N ALA A 27 -22.13 29.67 22.54
CA ALA A 27 -23.40 29.10 22.97
C ALA A 27 -23.77 27.66 22.59
N ALA A 28 -24.31 26.97 23.58
CA ALA A 28 -24.91 25.65 23.49
C ALA A 28 -26.10 25.64 22.52
N ALA A 29 -25.99 24.82 21.47
CA ALA A 29 -27.14 24.30 20.72
C ALA A 29 -27.37 22.86 21.15
N ALA A 30 -28.65 22.50 21.36
CA ALA A 30 -29.07 21.21 21.83
C ALA A 30 -28.64 20.07 20.90
N PRO A 31 -28.32 18.87 21.44
CA PRO A 31 -27.87 17.74 20.64
C PRO A 31 -29.00 17.21 19.75
N PRO A 32 -28.75 16.92 18.47
CA PRO A 32 -29.71 16.19 17.67
C PRO A 32 -29.87 14.77 18.23
N GLY A 33 -31.07 14.29 18.24
CA GLY A 33 -31.44 12.96 18.76
C GLY A 33 -30.72 11.83 18.01
N PRO A 34 -30.69 10.62 18.58
CA PRO A 34 -29.91 9.50 18.04
C PRO A 34 -30.46 9.14 16.66
N VAL A 35 -29.59 9.37 15.64
CA VAL A 35 -29.82 8.83 14.31
C VAL A 35 -29.66 7.31 14.44
N ALA A 36 -30.73 6.58 14.14
CA ALA A 36 -30.76 5.14 14.12
C ALA A 36 -29.60 4.64 13.22
N SER A 37 -28.66 3.95 13.84
CA SER A 37 -27.61 3.22 13.11
C SER A 37 -28.31 2.19 12.21
N PRO A 38 -27.99 2.11 10.92
CA PRO A 38 -28.43 1.00 10.11
C PRO A 38 -27.73 -0.27 10.63
N SER A 39 -28.47 -1.10 11.35
CA SER A 39 -28.10 -2.43 11.77
C SER A 39 -28.04 -3.35 10.54
N GLY A 40 -26.94 -3.34 9.86
CA GLY A 40 -26.58 -4.18 8.72
C GLY A 40 -25.09 -4.42 8.74
N SER A 41 -24.59 -5.14 9.77
CA SER A 41 -23.23 -5.61 9.83
C SER A 41 -23.05 -6.91 9.04
N GLY A 42 -23.28 -6.86 7.74
CA GLY A 42 -22.69 -7.83 6.83
C GLY A 42 -21.45 -7.17 6.25
N ALA A 43 -20.25 -7.71 6.49
CA ALA A 43 -19.06 -7.26 5.82
C ALA A 43 -19.30 -7.36 4.30
N PRO A 44 -19.21 -6.25 3.54
CA PRO A 44 -19.64 -6.23 2.12
C PRO A 44 -18.77 -7.10 1.20
N TYR A 45 -17.89 -7.92 1.75
CA TYR A 45 -16.84 -8.64 1.03
C TYR A 45 -16.77 -10.15 1.32
N GLU A 46 -17.82 -10.78 1.82
CA GLU A 46 -17.86 -12.23 1.87
C GLU A 46 -17.96 -12.78 0.43
N SER A 47 -16.87 -13.33 -0.07
CA SER A 47 -16.88 -14.08 -1.33
C SER A 47 -17.71 -15.36 -1.14
N ARG A 48 -18.84 -15.46 -1.81
CA ARG A 48 -19.79 -16.61 -1.70
C ARG A 48 -19.34 -17.87 -2.48
N GLY A 49 -18.09 -17.97 -2.91
CA GLY A 49 -17.57 -19.11 -3.68
C GLY A 49 -16.22 -19.61 -3.15
N PRO A 50 -15.82 -20.86 -3.53
CA PRO A 50 -14.50 -21.35 -3.19
C PRO A 50 -13.43 -20.43 -3.80
N ASN A 51 -12.48 -20.00 -2.98
CA ASN A 51 -11.34 -19.19 -3.43
C ASN A 51 -10.42 -20.06 -4.30
N PRO A 52 -10.23 -19.74 -5.62
CA PRO A 52 -9.39 -20.54 -6.48
C PRO A 52 -7.89 -20.30 -6.28
N HIS A 53 -7.53 -19.28 -5.46
CA HIS A 53 -6.14 -18.85 -5.30
C HIS A 53 -5.45 -19.59 -4.16
N SER A 54 -4.16 -19.90 -4.34
CA SER A 54 -3.27 -20.46 -3.32
C SER A 54 -2.28 -19.40 -2.88
N ILE A 55 -2.59 -18.68 -1.82
CA ILE A 55 -1.71 -17.66 -1.23
C ILE A 55 -1.16 -18.21 0.06
N GLN A 56 0.16 -18.42 0.10
CA GLN A 56 0.89 -18.86 1.28
C GLN A 56 1.64 -17.69 1.89
N ILE A 57 1.58 -17.56 3.22
CA ILE A 57 2.24 -16.49 3.96
C ILE A 57 3.00 -17.12 5.12
N GLU A 58 4.32 -16.98 5.09
CA GLU A 58 5.23 -17.39 6.16
C GLU A 58 5.64 -16.16 6.96
N ILE A 59 5.37 -16.14 8.27
CA ILE A 59 5.71 -15.03 9.14
C ILE A 59 6.94 -15.39 9.97
N ASN A 60 7.98 -14.56 9.91
CA ASN A 60 9.23 -14.74 10.64
C ASN A 60 9.41 -13.60 11.64
N THR A 61 9.36 -13.94 12.92
CA THR A 61 9.52 -12.99 14.04
C THR A 61 10.95 -12.90 14.57
N ARG A 62 11.90 -13.65 14.01
CA ARG A 62 13.26 -13.78 14.56
C ARG A 62 13.95 -12.42 14.69
N ALA A 63 13.93 -11.60 13.65
CA ALA A 63 14.59 -10.29 13.69
C ALA A 63 14.01 -9.39 14.80
N ALA A 64 12.67 -9.35 14.92
CA ALA A 64 12.01 -8.59 15.97
C ALA A 64 12.38 -9.07 17.38
N ARG A 65 12.44 -10.40 17.60
CA ARG A 65 12.82 -10.98 18.89
C ARG A 65 14.27 -10.67 19.25
N GLU A 66 15.20 -10.83 18.33
CA GLU A 66 16.63 -10.58 18.57
C GLU A 66 16.89 -9.10 18.83
N ILE A 67 16.21 -8.19 18.11
CA ILE A 67 16.28 -6.74 18.37
C ILE A 67 15.78 -6.42 19.79
N LEU A 68 14.61 -6.92 20.20
CA LEU A 68 14.09 -6.69 21.54
C LEU A 68 15.00 -7.29 22.63
N ALA A 69 15.52 -8.51 22.42
CA ALA A 69 16.45 -9.14 23.34
C ALA A 69 17.74 -8.30 23.51
N THR A 70 18.25 -7.75 22.42
CA THR A 70 19.41 -6.83 22.46
C THR A 70 19.05 -5.55 23.24
N LEU A 71 17.91 -4.91 22.91
CA LEU A 71 17.48 -3.67 23.55
C LEU A 71 17.07 -3.85 25.03
N SER A 72 16.89 -5.10 25.50
CA SER A 72 16.60 -5.40 26.91
C SER A 72 17.83 -5.41 27.81
N ARG A 73 19.03 -5.38 27.25
CA ARG A 73 20.27 -5.35 28.01
C ARG A 73 20.49 -3.98 28.67
N ASP A 74 21.26 -3.98 29.73
CA ASP A 74 21.62 -2.72 30.43
C ASP A 74 22.62 -1.89 29.64
N LYS A 75 23.46 -2.56 28.85
CA LYS A 75 24.55 -1.90 28.09
C LYS A 75 24.58 -2.38 26.65
N TYR A 76 24.99 -1.48 25.79
CA TYR A 76 25.30 -1.77 24.40
C TYR A 76 26.58 -2.62 24.26
N GLU A 77 26.51 -3.66 23.43
CA GLU A 77 27.65 -4.47 23.04
C GLU A 77 27.82 -4.47 21.51
N PRO A 78 28.99 -4.07 20.95
CA PRO A 78 29.20 -4.01 19.51
C PRO A 78 29.02 -5.36 18.79
N THR A 79 29.26 -6.47 19.49
CA THR A 79 29.05 -7.84 18.97
C THR A 79 27.58 -8.10 18.62
N ASP A 80 26.64 -7.52 19.38
CA ASP A 80 25.22 -7.69 19.13
C ASP A 80 24.79 -7.01 17.83
N ALA A 81 25.29 -5.82 17.57
CA ALA A 81 25.01 -5.11 16.33
C ALA A 81 25.45 -5.90 15.10
N LYS A 82 26.62 -6.56 15.16
CA LYS A 82 27.10 -7.43 14.08
C LYS A 82 26.19 -8.63 13.88
N LEU A 83 25.82 -9.32 14.97
CA LEU A 83 24.91 -10.46 14.90
C LEU A 83 23.54 -10.07 14.35
N LEU A 84 23.01 -8.91 14.74
CA LEU A 84 21.75 -8.39 14.19
C LEU A 84 21.89 -8.04 12.70
N ALA A 85 22.97 -7.35 12.30
CA ALA A 85 23.22 -6.98 10.91
C ALA A 85 23.35 -8.19 9.96
N ASP A 86 23.76 -9.34 10.49
CA ASP A 86 23.85 -10.59 9.74
C ASP A 86 22.49 -11.27 9.51
N LEU A 87 21.44 -10.88 10.25
CA LEU A 87 20.11 -11.40 10.01
C LEU A 87 19.60 -10.96 8.62
N PRO A 88 19.03 -11.88 7.82
CA PRO A 88 18.62 -11.57 6.45
C PRO A 88 17.72 -10.32 6.33
N ALA A 89 16.71 -10.22 7.19
CA ALA A 89 15.78 -9.08 7.19
C ALA A 89 16.49 -7.76 7.52
N VAL A 90 17.39 -7.77 8.50
CA VAL A 90 18.13 -6.57 8.93
C VAL A 90 19.09 -6.13 7.83
N ARG A 91 19.86 -7.07 7.29
CA ARG A 91 20.81 -6.78 6.19
C ARG A 91 20.12 -6.16 4.98
N LEU A 92 18.97 -6.70 4.59
CA LEU A 92 18.19 -6.20 3.47
C LEU A 92 17.57 -4.82 3.76
N ALA A 93 17.08 -4.59 4.98
CA ALA A 93 16.59 -3.27 5.38
C ALA A 93 17.69 -2.21 5.39
N ILE A 94 18.90 -2.58 5.85
CA ILE A 94 20.07 -1.68 5.78
C ILE A 94 20.37 -1.32 4.31
N GLN A 95 20.43 -2.32 3.41
CA GLN A 95 20.67 -2.10 1.99
C GLN A 95 19.61 -1.21 1.34
N ASP A 96 18.32 -1.49 1.60
CA ASP A 96 17.20 -0.70 1.05
C ASP A 96 17.20 0.74 1.56
N SER A 97 17.62 0.97 2.79
CA SER A 97 17.74 2.31 3.37
C SER A 97 18.82 3.17 2.71
N GLY A 98 19.69 2.59 1.87
CA GLY A 98 20.87 3.25 1.30
C GLY A 98 21.93 3.61 2.35
N ARG A 99 21.89 2.95 3.52
CA ARG A 99 22.84 3.13 4.63
C ARG A 99 23.85 1.97 4.66
N ASP A 100 24.87 2.13 5.44
CA ASP A 100 25.85 1.08 5.73
C ASP A 100 25.61 0.45 7.12
N ALA A 101 26.26 -0.66 7.37
CA ALA A 101 26.17 -1.35 8.65
C ALA A 101 26.66 -0.50 9.83
N SER A 102 27.58 0.45 9.58
CA SER A 102 28.09 1.33 10.63
C SER A 102 27.06 2.38 11.06
N ALA A 103 26.17 2.80 10.16
CA ALA A 103 25.04 3.65 10.52
C ALA A 103 24.05 2.89 11.40
N PHE A 104 23.73 1.64 11.06
CA PHE A 104 22.89 0.77 11.87
C PHE A 104 23.48 0.52 13.27
N GLU A 105 24.78 0.20 13.34
CA GLU A 105 25.49 -0.01 14.61
C GLU A 105 25.46 1.24 15.49
N ARG A 106 25.73 2.41 14.91
CA ARG A 106 25.67 3.69 15.63
C ARG A 106 24.27 4.00 16.16
N ASP A 107 23.23 3.80 15.34
CA ASP A 107 21.85 4.08 15.73
C ASP A 107 21.36 3.10 16.82
N LEU A 108 21.82 1.84 16.77
CA LEU A 108 21.57 0.87 17.82
C LEU A 108 22.28 1.26 19.14
N ALA A 109 23.55 1.70 19.07
CA ALA A 109 24.29 2.17 20.23
C ALA A 109 23.61 3.40 20.86
N GLN A 110 23.08 4.30 20.05
CA GLN A 110 22.37 5.49 20.52
C GLN A 110 21.08 5.17 21.30
N ALA A 111 20.49 4.01 21.11
CA ALA A 111 19.34 3.58 21.91
C ALA A 111 19.67 3.39 23.40
N PHE A 112 20.95 3.28 23.74
CA PHE A 112 21.45 3.14 25.11
C PHE A 112 21.96 4.46 25.72
N ASP A 113 21.98 5.54 24.95
CA ASP A 113 22.42 6.86 25.38
C ASP A 113 21.21 7.80 25.52
N GLU A 114 20.93 8.25 26.74
CA GLU A 114 19.80 9.16 27.05
C GLU A 114 19.94 10.53 26.37
N LYS A 115 21.14 10.93 25.98
CA LYS A 115 21.44 12.23 25.36
C LYS A 115 21.47 12.16 23.83
N ALA A 116 21.28 10.98 23.24
CA ALA A 116 21.36 10.82 21.81
C ALA A 116 20.25 11.56 21.06
N ARG A 117 20.58 12.03 19.86
CA ARG A 117 19.63 12.70 18.96
C ARG A 117 18.83 11.65 18.16
N ALA A 118 17.78 12.12 17.48
CA ALA A 118 16.98 11.27 16.58
C ALA A 118 17.87 10.54 15.56
N ALA A 119 17.68 9.25 15.47
CA ALA A 119 18.38 8.34 14.57
C ALA A 119 17.49 7.96 13.38
N VAL A 120 18.07 7.43 12.31
CA VAL A 120 17.32 6.92 11.16
C VAL A 120 16.61 5.61 11.54
N PHE A 121 17.31 4.74 12.28
CA PHE A 121 16.77 3.53 12.87
C PHE A 121 16.33 3.86 14.31
N ASP A 122 15.01 3.92 14.55
CA ASP A 122 14.46 4.41 15.81
C ASP A 122 14.39 3.31 16.90
N PHE A 123 15.55 2.79 17.28
CA PHE A 123 15.65 1.76 18.34
C PHE A 123 15.39 2.30 19.74
N ARG A 124 15.52 3.60 19.95
CA ARG A 124 15.27 4.21 21.25
C ARG A 124 13.79 4.12 21.64
N SER A 125 12.90 4.55 20.75
CA SER A 125 11.44 4.44 20.97
C SER A 125 11.03 2.98 21.19
N VAL A 126 11.65 2.04 20.46
CA VAL A 126 11.42 0.60 20.67
C VAL A 126 11.84 0.16 22.07
N ARG A 127 13.01 0.60 22.55
CA ARG A 127 13.52 0.28 23.89
C ARG A 127 12.64 0.83 25.00
N GLU A 128 12.21 2.09 24.88
CA GLU A 128 11.33 2.76 25.83
C GLU A 128 9.97 2.06 25.98
N ASN A 129 9.44 1.48 24.88
CA ASN A 129 8.17 0.77 24.83
C ASN A 129 8.30 -0.77 24.81
N ARG A 130 9.42 -1.32 25.30
CA ARG A 130 9.77 -2.74 25.18
C ARG A 130 8.68 -3.69 25.67
N ALA A 131 8.15 -3.48 26.86
CA ALA A 131 7.16 -4.38 27.45
C ALA A 131 5.90 -4.54 26.58
N ARG A 132 5.48 -3.46 25.92
CA ARG A 132 4.39 -3.48 24.95
C ARG A 132 4.74 -4.35 23.74
N TRP A 133 5.93 -4.17 23.19
CA TRP A 133 6.37 -4.91 22.00
C TRP A 133 6.57 -6.40 22.29
N GLU A 134 7.04 -6.76 23.47
CA GLU A 134 7.12 -8.15 23.93
C GLU A 134 5.73 -8.80 23.97
N GLY A 135 4.73 -8.11 24.57
CA GLY A 135 3.35 -8.57 24.61
C GLY A 135 2.73 -8.74 23.20
N LEU A 136 2.99 -7.80 22.31
CA LEU A 136 2.53 -7.89 20.92
C LEU A 136 3.18 -9.07 20.18
N LEU A 137 4.49 -9.26 20.29
CA LEU A 137 5.18 -10.40 19.66
C LEU A 137 4.70 -11.74 20.19
N GLN A 138 4.39 -11.84 21.48
CA GLN A 138 3.80 -13.05 22.06
C GLN A 138 2.41 -13.30 21.48
N ALA A 139 1.58 -12.27 21.35
CA ALA A 139 0.25 -12.37 20.75
C ALA A 139 0.31 -12.77 19.27
N ILE A 140 1.25 -12.21 18.50
CA ILE A 140 1.48 -12.59 17.10
C ILE A 140 1.92 -14.06 17.02
N ALA A 141 2.89 -14.48 17.83
CA ALA A 141 3.39 -15.85 17.83
C ALA A 141 2.31 -16.89 18.18
N SER A 142 1.40 -16.56 19.10
CA SER A 142 0.29 -17.44 19.47
C SER A 142 -0.81 -17.52 18.40
N ARG A 143 -0.84 -16.59 17.45
CA ARG A 143 -1.86 -16.47 16.39
C ARG A 143 -1.28 -16.46 14.98
N GLU A 144 -0.06 -16.94 14.78
CA GLU A 144 0.63 -16.86 13.49
C GLU A 144 -0.17 -17.50 12.35
N ALA A 145 -0.72 -18.69 12.57
CA ALA A 145 -1.54 -19.39 11.59
C ALA A 145 -2.83 -18.61 11.26
N GLU A 146 -3.48 -18.03 12.27
CA GLU A 146 -4.66 -17.19 12.10
C GLU A 146 -4.33 -15.91 11.30
N LEU A 147 -3.25 -15.24 11.66
CA LEU A 147 -2.77 -14.03 11.00
C LEU A 147 -2.44 -14.29 9.52
N SER A 148 -1.71 -15.38 9.23
CA SER A 148 -1.40 -15.80 7.86
C SER A 148 -2.67 -16.11 7.05
N ARG A 149 -3.61 -16.84 7.62
CA ARG A 149 -4.90 -17.14 6.99
C ARG A 149 -5.70 -15.89 6.71
N MET A 150 -5.87 -15.00 7.71
CA MET A 150 -6.61 -13.74 7.54
C MET A 150 -6.00 -12.86 6.44
N ALA A 151 -4.67 -12.77 6.38
CA ALA A 151 -3.99 -11.99 5.36
C ALA A 151 -4.16 -12.61 3.96
N ALA A 152 -4.04 -13.92 3.83
CA ALA A 152 -4.24 -14.65 2.58
C ALA A 152 -5.67 -14.53 2.05
N GLU A 153 -6.67 -14.72 2.90
CA GLU A 153 -8.09 -14.56 2.55
C GLU A 153 -8.38 -13.13 2.06
N ARG A 154 -7.88 -12.12 2.76
CA ARG A 154 -8.04 -10.72 2.35
C ARG A 154 -7.36 -10.40 1.04
N ALA A 155 -6.15 -10.90 0.81
CA ALA A 155 -5.45 -10.72 -0.44
C ALA A 155 -6.23 -11.34 -1.61
N ALA A 156 -6.81 -12.50 -1.41
CA ALA A 156 -7.57 -13.21 -2.43
C ALA A 156 -8.88 -12.53 -2.85
N VAL A 157 -9.50 -11.78 -1.92
CA VAL A 157 -10.83 -11.14 -2.15
C VAL A 157 -10.84 -10.22 -3.37
N LEU A 158 -9.77 -9.49 -3.64
CA LEU A 158 -9.71 -8.54 -4.76
C LEU A 158 -9.19 -9.14 -6.07
N LEU A 159 -8.71 -10.38 -6.06
CA LEU A 159 -8.20 -11.04 -7.26
C LEU A 159 -9.35 -11.51 -8.17
N PRO A 160 -9.18 -11.41 -9.50
CA PRO A 160 -10.12 -12.03 -10.44
C PRO A 160 -10.17 -13.54 -10.24
N ALA A 161 -11.38 -14.14 -10.26
CA ALA A 161 -11.59 -15.55 -9.99
C ALA A 161 -11.55 -16.44 -11.24
N ASP A 162 -11.35 -15.87 -12.43
CA ASP A 162 -11.36 -16.59 -13.72
C ASP A 162 -10.20 -17.57 -13.91
N ARG A 163 -9.14 -17.43 -13.11
CA ARG A 163 -7.99 -18.33 -13.12
C ARG A 163 -7.33 -18.43 -11.75
N PRO A 164 -6.77 -19.61 -11.40
CA PRO A 164 -6.03 -19.77 -10.17
C PRO A 164 -4.70 -18.99 -10.21
N VAL A 165 -4.31 -18.45 -9.06
CA VAL A 165 -3.02 -17.81 -8.85
C VAL A 165 -2.35 -18.46 -7.64
N SER A 166 -1.04 -18.69 -7.74
CA SER A 166 -0.21 -19.07 -6.59
C SER A 166 0.72 -17.93 -6.24
N ALA A 167 0.82 -17.62 -4.95
CA ALA A 167 1.76 -16.65 -4.40
C ALA A 167 2.32 -17.18 -3.08
N ASP A 168 3.62 -16.93 -2.84
CA ASP A 168 4.34 -17.33 -1.63
C ASP A 168 5.09 -16.12 -1.09
N LEU A 169 4.55 -15.50 -0.03
CA LEU A 169 5.11 -14.31 0.59
C LEU A 169 5.76 -14.65 1.93
N ARG A 170 7.04 -14.31 2.05
CA ARG A 170 7.75 -14.32 3.32
C ARG A 170 7.70 -12.96 3.97
N VAL A 171 7.21 -12.90 5.20
CA VAL A 171 7.08 -11.68 5.99
C VAL A 171 8.07 -11.74 7.14
N PHE A 172 8.97 -10.79 7.21
CA PHE A 172 9.89 -10.60 8.32
C PHE A 172 9.40 -9.44 9.19
N LEU A 173 9.07 -9.74 10.42
CA LEU A 173 8.74 -8.71 11.40
C LEU A 173 10.01 -8.19 12.06
N SER A 174 10.09 -6.88 12.22
CA SER A 174 11.25 -6.20 12.80
C SER A 174 10.83 -4.97 13.60
N PHE A 175 11.81 -4.27 14.16
CA PHE A 175 11.65 -2.98 14.80
C PHE A 175 12.72 -2.02 14.35
N GLY A 176 12.35 -0.76 14.14
CA GLY A 176 13.26 0.34 13.86
C GLY A 176 14.02 0.25 12.53
N LEU A 177 13.67 -0.67 11.62
CA LEU A 177 14.43 -0.96 10.42
C LEU A 177 13.91 -0.31 9.14
N ALA A 178 12.62 -0.02 9.05
CA ALA A 178 12.03 0.45 7.80
C ALA A 178 12.26 1.95 7.53
N GLY A 179 13.09 2.62 8.31
CA GLY A 179 13.39 4.02 8.13
C GLY A 179 12.14 4.90 8.21
N LEU A 180 11.71 5.48 7.08
CA LEU A 180 10.49 6.31 7.00
C LEU A 180 9.24 5.54 6.60
N ALA A 181 9.35 4.26 6.23
CA ALA A 181 8.23 3.41 5.82
C ALA A 181 7.82 2.44 6.95
N ASP A 182 6.56 2.07 6.99
CA ASP A 182 6.03 1.04 7.88
C ASP A 182 6.35 -0.38 7.39
N HIS A 183 6.55 -0.54 6.09
CA HIS A 183 6.99 -1.79 5.46
C HIS A 183 7.73 -1.55 4.15
N VAL A 184 8.52 -2.55 3.74
CA VAL A 184 9.23 -2.60 2.47
C VAL A 184 8.96 -3.94 1.80
N LEU A 185 8.68 -3.91 0.50
CA LEU A 185 8.61 -5.10 -0.35
C LEU A 185 9.87 -5.17 -1.19
N LEU A 186 10.56 -6.29 -1.10
CA LEU A 186 11.85 -6.52 -1.75
C LEU A 186 11.81 -7.85 -2.52
N THR A 187 12.58 -7.92 -3.60
CA THR A 187 12.82 -9.18 -4.31
C THR A 187 14.24 -9.64 -4.02
N ALA A 188 14.39 -10.84 -3.49
CA ALA A 188 15.70 -11.43 -3.25
C ALA A 188 16.44 -11.73 -4.57
N PRO A 189 17.78 -11.90 -4.54
CA PRO A 189 18.54 -12.29 -5.72
C PRO A 189 18.10 -13.62 -6.35
N ASP A 190 17.45 -14.49 -5.58
CA ASP A 190 16.87 -15.76 -6.04
C ASP A 190 15.46 -15.59 -6.66
N GLY A 191 15.00 -14.34 -6.82
CA GLY A 191 13.72 -13.99 -7.43
C GLY A 191 12.51 -14.14 -6.49
N ARG A 192 12.71 -14.50 -5.22
CA ARG A 192 11.62 -14.59 -4.24
C ARG A 192 11.31 -13.23 -3.64
N ASP A 193 10.04 -12.93 -3.54
CA ASP A 193 9.58 -11.72 -2.88
C ASP A 193 9.43 -11.94 -1.37
N PHE A 194 9.77 -10.91 -0.62
CA PHE A 194 9.54 -10.86 0.81
C PHE A 194 9.19 -9.44 1.25
N MET A 195 8.55 -9.38 2.40
CA MET A 195 8.11 -8.16 3.03
C MET A 195 8.80 -8.00 4.37
N ILE A 196 9.37 -6.84 4.62
CA ILE A 196 9.85 -6.46 5.94
C ILE A 196 8.86 -5.48 6.53
N VAL A 197 8.33 -5.79 7.71
CA VAL A 197 7.40 -4.91 8.45
C VAL A 197 8.09 -4.39 9.68
N ASP A 198 8.17 -3.07 9.80
CA ASP A 198 8.59 -2.40 11.03
C ASP A 198 7.38 -2.23 11.95
N LEU A 199 7.27 -3.06 12.98
CA LEU A 199 6.15 -3.04 13.91
C LEU A 199 6.03 -1.72 14.66
N SER A 200 7.14 -1.05 14.96
CA SER A 200 7.13 0.23 15.66
C SER A 200 6.52 1.35 14.83
N ARG A 201 6.69 1.27 13.50
CA ARG A 201 6.09 2.21 12.55
C ARG A 201 4.66 1.82 12.18
N ALA A 202 4.46 0.56 11.82
CA ALA A 202 3.16 0.05 11.37
C ALA A 202 2.08 0.14 12.45
N LEU A 203 2.47 0.03 13.73
CA LEU A 203 1.57 -0.06 14.89
C LEU A 203 1.89 0.98 15.98
N GLY A 204 2.82 1.92 15.73
CA GLY A 204 3.25 2.92 16.71
C GLY A 204 2.14 3.84 17.18
N ASP A 205 1.32 4.31 16.25
CA ASP A 205 0.27 5.31 16.49
C ASP A 205 -0.97 4.74 17.22
N VAL A 206 -1.00 3.42 17.48
CA VAL A 206 -2.17 2.73 18.04
C VAL A 206 -1.90 2.17 19.45
N GLU A 207 -1.16 2.91 20.26
CA GLU A 207 -0.76 2.48 21.60
C GLU A 207 -1.94 2.11 22.51
N SER A 208 -3.06 2.78 22.36
CA SER A 208 -4.28 2.55 23.15
C SER A 208 -5.21 1.47 22.56
N GLU A 209 -4.91 0.94 21.37
CA GLU A 209 -5.76 -0.07 20.77
C GLU A 209 -5.56 -1.46 21.39
N PRO A 210 -6.64 -2.26 21.51
CA PRO A 210 -6.53 -3.66 21.88
C PRO A 210 -5.57 -4.44 20.97
N ILE A 211 -4.88 -5.44 21.51
CA ILE A 211 -3.94 -6.29 20.75
C ILE A 211 -4.63 -6.94 19.55
N GLU A 212 -5.88 -7.33 19.69
CA GLU A 212 -6.69 -7.89 18.59
C GLU A 212 -6.80 -6.94 17.40
N SER A 213 -7.02 -5.65 17.64
CA SER A 213 -7.06 -4.62 16.60
C SER A 213 -5.69 -4.45 15.93
N GLN A 214 -4.61 -4.47 16.73
CA GLN A 214 -3.25 -4.39 16.21
C GLN A 214 -2.90 -5.60 15.33
N VAL A 215 -3.29 -6.81 15.73
CA VAL A 215 -3.12 -8.04 14.92
C VAL A 215 -3.94 -7.97 13.63
N ALA A 216 -5.18 -7.50 13.70
CA ALA A 216 -6.02 -7.32 12.52
C ALA A 216 -5.44 -6.27 11.55
N ARG A 217 -4.85 -5.19 12.06
CA ARG A 217 -4.15 -4.19 11.27
C ARG A 217 -2.90 -4.76 10.58
N LEU A 218 -2.11 -5.56 11.33
CA LEU A 218 -0.97 -6.27 10.76
C LEU A 218 -1.40 -7.24 9.65
N ALA A 219 -2.50 -7.99 9.83
CA ALA A 219 -3.05 -8.87 8.81
C ALA A 219 -3.41 -8.10 7.52
N ARG A 220 -3.98 -6.90 7.64
CA ARG A 220 -4.29 -6.05 6.49
C ARG A 220 -3.04 -5.59 5.74
N LEU A 221 -2.03 -5.16 6.48
CA LEU A 221 -0.76 -4.73 5.91
C LEU A 221 -0.09 -5.87 5.13
N ILE A 222 -0.02 -7.05 5.73
CA ILE A 222 0.52 -8.27 5.11
C ILE A 222 -0.30 -8.66 3.88
N ALA A 223 -1.64 -8.57 3.95
CA ALA A 223 -2.52 -8.83 2.82
C ALA A 223 -2.21 -7.94 1.61
N GLY A 224 -1.83 -6.68 1.84
CA GLY A 224 -1.39 -5.78 0.79
C GLY A 224 -0.14 -6.26 0.05
N GLY A 225 0.84 -6.78 0.79
CA GLY A 225 2.04 -7.41 0.22
C GLY A 225 1.72 -8.67 -0.58
N ALA A 226 0.93 -9.57 0.02
CA ALA A 226 0.51 -10.82 -0.61
C ALA A 226 -0.33 -10.59 -1.88
N PHE A 227 -1.26 -9.61 -1.83
CA PHE A 227 -2.04 -9.22 -2.99
C PHE A 227 -1.14 -8.70 -4.13
N ARG A 228 -0.17 -7.85 -3.82
CA ARG A 228 0.73 -7.27 -4.84
C ARG A 228 1.48 -8.35 -5.58
N GLN A 229 1.98 -9.37 -4.89
CA GLN A 229 2.66 -10.51 -5.48
C GLN A 229 1.70 -11.36 -6.32
N ALA A 230 0.54 -11.74 -5.76
CA ALA A 230 -0.47 -12.52 -6.45
C ALA A 230 -1.01 -11.78 -7.68
N TRP A 231 -1.23 -10.47 -7.59
CA TRP A 231 -1.65 -9.63 -8.70
C TRP A 231 -0.60 -9.57 -9.82
N ALA A 232 0.68 -9.48 -9.48
CA ALA A 232 1.76 -9.56 -10.47
C ALA A 232 1.74 -10.92 -11.20
N ALA A 233 1.63 -12.02 -10.46
CA ALA A 233 1.52 -13.37 -11.03
C ALA A 233 0.27 -13.54 -11.91
N TYR A 234 -0.88 -13.03 -11.47
CA TYR A 234 -2.12 -13.03 -12.28
C TYR A 234 -1.92 -12.32 -13.61
N ARG A 235 -1.35 -11.10 -13.60
CA ARG A 235 -1.12 -10.32 -14.82
C ARG A 235 -0.16 -10.99 -15.79
N GLN A 236 0.87 -11.69 -15.26
CA GLN A 236 1.84 -12.43 -16.09
C GLN A 236 1.20 -13.62 -16.82
N THR A 237 0.13 -14.21 -16.31
CA THR A 237 -0.53 -15.36 -16.90
C THR A 237 -1.82 -15.02 -17.66
N SER A 238 -2.35 -13.81 -17.49
CA SER A 238 -3.61 -13.39 -18.09
C SER A 238 -3.43 -12.84 -19.51
N PRO A 239 -4.06 -13.44 -20.55
CA PRO A 239 -3.98 -12.92 -21.91
C PRO A 239 -4.46 -11.48 -22.05
N ALA A 240 -5.46 -11.08 -21.28
CA ALA A 240 -5.99 -9.71 -21.29
C ALA A 240 -4.96 -8.68 -20.80
N TRP A 241 -3.99 -9.10 -19.98
CA TRP A 241 -2.92 -8.25 -19.47
C TRP A 241 -1.63 -8.37 -20.25
N GLN A 242 -1.44 -9.49 -20.98
CA GLN A 242 -0.32 -9.70 -21.91
C GLN A 242 -0.58 -9.09 -23.30
N GLY A 243 -1.83 -8.72 -23.57
CA GLY A 243 -2.21 -8.04 -24.81
C GLY A 243 -1.38 -6.78 -25.07
N ARG A 244 -1.18 -6.47 -26.36
CA ARG A 244 -0.37 -5.33 -26.75
C ARG A 244 -0.97 -4.05 -26.19
N ALA A 245 -0.13 -3.20 -25.60
CA ALA A 245 -0.51 -1.83 -25.24
C ALA A 245 -1.09 -1.05 -26.45
N ASP A 246 -0.80 -1.52 -27.67
CA ASP A 246 -1.26 -0.96 -28.94
C ASP A 246 -2.79 -0.95 -29.09
N GLU A 247 -3.54 -1.81 -28.39
CA GLU A 247 -5.02 -1.82 -28.43
C GLU A 247 -5.64 -0.53 -27.88
N LEU A 248 -4.91 0.22 -27.08
CA LEU A 248 -5.32 1.51 -26.53
C LEU A 248 -4.51 2.68 -27.16
N GLY A 249 -3.78 2.39 -28.25
CA GLY A 249 -2.95 3.37 -28.97
C GLY A 249 -1.94 4.06 -28.04
N PRO A 250 -1.66 5.36 -28.23
CA PRO A 250 -0.67 6.09 -27.46
C PRO A 250 -0.99 6.15 -25.96
N LEU A 251 -2.26 6.03 -25.57
CA LEU A 251 -2.70 5.99 -24.16
C LEU A 251 -2.45 4.64 -23.50
N GLY A 252 -2.15 3.58 -24.25
CA GLY A 252 -2.00 2.22 -23.73
C GLY A 252 -1.05 2.10 -22.54
N PRO A 253 0.19 2.62 -22.59
CA PRO A 253 1.12 2.57 -21.46
C PRO A 253 0.57 3.27 -20.20
N LEU A 254 -0.09 4.43 -20.37
CA LEU A 254 -0.66 5.20 -19.26
C LEU A 254 -1.81 4.45 -18.58
N LEU A 255 -2.80 4.01 -19.35
CA LEU A 255 -3.97 3.32 -18.83
C LEU A 255 -3.60 1.97 -18.21
N LYS A 256 -2.66 1.25 -18.82
CA LYS A 256 -2.11 0.01 -18.27
C LYS A 256 -1.43 0.26 -16.93
N ALA A 257 -0.56 1.26 -16.81
CA ALA A 257 0.14 1.59 -15.57
C ALA A 257 -0.85 1.90 -14.42
N VAL A 258 -1.94 2.64 -14.70
CA VAL A 258 -2.97 2.96 -13.72
C VAL A 258 -3.76 1.73 -13.29
N ALA A 259 -4.19 0.90 -14.24
CA ALA A 259 -4.93 -0.32 -13.96
C ALA A 259 -4.05 -1.37 -13.24
N GLU A 260 -2.73 -1.36 -13.43
CA GLU A 260 -1.79 -2.22 -12.72
C GLU A 260 -1.51 -1.76 -11.29
N ALA A 261 -1.33 -0.45 -11.09
CA ALA A 261 -0.95 0.11 -9.81
C ALA A 261 -2.14 0.36 -8.86
N GLY A 262 -3.34 0.55 -9.40
CA GLY A 262 -4.55 0.86 -8.63
C GLY A 262 -4.95 -0.22 -7.63
N PRO A 263 -5.14 -1.48 -8.06
CA PRO A 263 -5.54 -2.55 -7.15
C PRO A 263 -4.64 -2.73 -5.93
N PRO A 264 -3.30 -2.75 -6.04
CA PRO A 264 -2.42 -2.80 -4.87
C PRO A 264 -2.50 -1.56 -3.98
N ALA A 265 -2.76 -0.40 -4.54
CA ALA A 265 -2.82 0.85 -3.77
C ALA A 265 -4.01 0.91 -2.81
N ILE A 266 -5.04 0.10 -3.03
CA ILE A 266 -6.19 -0.05 -2.13
C ILE A 266 -5.75 -0.46 -0.72
N PHE A 267 -4.79 -1.36 -0.61
CA PHE A 267 -4.30 -1.87 0.67
C PHE A 267 -3.46 -0.86 1.46
N THR A 268 -2.91 0.15 0.77
CA THR A 268 -2.03 1.15 1.41
C THR A 268 -2.77 2.35 1.94
N VAL A 269 -4.06 2.47 1.62
CA VAL A 269 -4.79 3.73 1.78
C VAL A 269 -5.80 3.70 2.89
N ASP A 270 -6.32 2.54 3.31
CA ASP A 270 -7.38 2.48 4.32
C ASP A 270 -7.32 1.27 5.25
N GLU A 271 -7.66 1.53 6.52
CA GLU A 271 -7.82 0.51 7.56
C GLU A 271 -9.05 -0.37 7.34
N SER A 272 -10.06 0.10 6.61
CA SER A 272 -11.36 -0.56 6.44
C SER A 272 -11.58 -1.21 5.08
N PHE A 273 -10.59 -1.33 4.21
CA PHE A 273 -10.69 -1.88 2.86
C PHE A 273 -11.53 -1.06 1.89
N PHE A 274 -12.75 -0.69 2.26
CA PHE A 274 -13.73 0.08 1.51
C PHE A 274 -14.96 0.37 2.38
N PRO A 275 -15.66 1.48 2.17
CA PRO A 275 -15.34 2.55 1.21
C PRO A 275 -14.13 3.38 1.65
N LEU A 276 -13.42 3.93 0.68
CA LEU A 276 -12.37 4.90 0.98
C LEU A 276 -12.95 6.03 1.84
N THR A 277 -12.27 6.38 2.91
CA THR A 277 -12.71 7.47 3.78
C THR A 277 -12.70 8.81 3.05
N VAL A 278 -13.56 9.75 3.46
CA VAL A 278 -13.74 11.04 2.77
C VAL A 278 -12.43 11.81 2.60
N TRP A 279 -11.52 11.76 3.59
CA TRP A 279 -10.24 12.47 3.56
C TRP A 279 -9.23 11.85 2.58
N LEU A 280 -9.37 10.54 2.22
CA LEU A 280 -8.55 9.86 1.24
C LEU A 280 -9.11 10.04 -0.17
N LYS A 281 -10.42 10.18 -0.30
CA LYS A 281 -11.07 10.42 -1.60
C LYS A 281 -10.61 11.71 -2.27
N GLU A 282 -10.44 12.79 -1.51
CA GLU A 282 -10.05 14.08 -2.12
C GLU A 282 -8.63 14.09 -2.73
N PRO A 283 -7.57 13.60 -2.05
CA PRO A 283 -6.27 13.43 -2.70
C PRO A 283 -6.33 12.52 -3.94
N MET A 284 -7.11 11.44 -3.88
CA MET A 284 -7.24 10.51 -5.01
C MET A 284 -8.01 11.10 -6.19
N LYS A 285 -9.04 11.91 -5.95
CA LYS A 285 -9.70 12.71 -6.99
C LYS A 285 -8.72 13.64 -7.70
N ARG A 286 -7.80 14.27 -6.97
CA ARG A 286 -6.74 15.09 -7.58
C ARG A 286 -5.85 14.26 -8.50
N SER A 287 -5.45 13.07 -8.08
CA SER A 287 -4.67 12.17 -8.92
C SER A 287 -5.42 11.76 -10.19
N LEU A 288 -6.75 11.56 -10.13
CA LEU A 288 -7.55 11.30 -11.31
C LEU A 288 -7.61 12.53 -12.24
N SER A 289 -7.71 13.75 -11.69
CA SER A 289 -7.64 14.98 -12.50
C SER A 289 -6.27 15.16 -13.17
N GLU A 290 -5.20 14.78 -12.48
CA GLU A 290 -3.84 14.77 -13.04
C GLU A 290 -3.68 13.69 -14.11
N LEU A 291 -4.29 12.51 -13.93
CA LEU A 291 -4.35 11.46 -14.94
C LEU A 291 -5.01 11.95 -16.23
N ASN A 292 -6.15 12.64 -16.11
CA ASN A 292 -6.84 13.21 -17.27
C ASN A 292 -5.93 14.19 -18.03
N ARG A 293 -5.24 15.10 -17.33
CA ARG A 293 -4.26 16.02 -17.95
C ARG A 293 -3.08 15.28 -18.58
N MET A 294 -2.59 14.21 -17.95
CA MET A 294 -1.52 13.40 -18.54
C MET A 294 -2.01 12.70 -19.83
N ALA A 295 -3.25 12.20 -19.86
CA ALA A 295 -3.82 11.59 -21.05
C ALA A 295 -3.94 12.60 -22.22
N GLU A 296 -4.34 13.83 -21.95
CA GLU A 296 -4.37 14.91 -22.95
C GLU A 296 -2.97 15.22 -23.48
N ARG A 297 -1.95 15.27 -22.60
CA ARG A 297 -0.54 15.47 -23.02
C ARG A 297 -0.06 14.32 -23.90
N VAL A 298 -0.36 13.07 -23.53
CA VAL A 298 0.02 11.89 -24.31
C VAL A 298 -0.66 11.89 -25.68
N ALA A 299 -1.95 12.25 -25.75
CA ALA A 299 -2.67 12.37 -27.01
C ALA A 299 -2.11 13.51 -27.91
N ALA A 300 -1.80 14.66 -27.32
CA ALA A 300 -1.19 15.78 -28.08
C ALA A 300 0.19 15.41 -28.64
N ALA A 301 0.98 14.63 -27.92
CA ALA A 301 2.30 14.16 -28.31
C ALA A 301 2.27 13.00 -29.34
N GLU A 302 1.10 12.55 -29.80
CA GLU A 302 0.99 11.38 -30.70
C GLU A 302 1.83 11.52 -31.96
N LYS A 303 1.96 12.74 -32.49
CA LYS A 303 2.70 13.06 -33.71
C LYS A 303 4.18 13.40 -33.48
N GLU A 304 4.60 13.60 -32.22
CA GLU A 304 5.94 14.03 -31.86
C GLU A 304 6.69 12.89 -31.13
N LEU A 305 7.57 12.21 -31.87
CA LEU A 305 8.27 11.02 -31.37
C LEU A 305 9.05 11.28 -30.08
N GLU A 306 9.79 12.40 -30.00
CA GLU A 306 10.62 12.71 -28.82
C GLU A 306 9.77 12.89 -27.57
N GLN A 307 8.70 13.69 -27.63
CA GLN A 307 7.78 13.89 -26.50
C GLN A 307 7.11 12.58 -26.07
N ARG A 308 6.74 11.75 -27.03
CA ARG A 308 6.13 10.44 -26.76
C ARG A 308 7.10 9.50 -26.02
N VAL A 309 8.38 9.50 -26.40
CA VAL A 309 9.42 8.71 -25.73
C VAL A 309 9.62 9.22 -24.30
N GLU A 310 9.70 10.54 -24.12
CA GLU A 310 9.86 11.16 -22.79
C GLU A 310 8.68 10.84 -21.86
N LEU A 311 7.43 11.02 -22.32
CA LEU A 311 6.22 10.71 -21.56
C LEU A 311 6.14 9.21 -21.21
N THR A 312 6.52 8.34 -22.14
CA THR A 312 6.56 6.90 -21.87
C THR A 312 7.60 6.56 -20.81
N ALA A 313 8.75 7.21 -20.81
CA ALA A 313 9.76 7.05 -19.77
C ALA A 313 9.28 7.59 -18.42
N GLU A 314 8.56 8.73 -18.41
CA GLU A 314 7.93 9.27 -17.19
C GLU A 314 6.94 8.28 -16.59
N ILE A 315 6.04 7.70 -17.39
CA ILE A 315 5.02 6.72 -16.98
C ILE A 315 5.65 5.46 -16.36
N ARG A 316 6.82 5.04 -16.85
CA ARG A 316 7.52 3.85 -16.34
C ARG A 316 8.28 4.06 -15.04
N ARG A 317 8.41 5.30 -14.56
CA ARG A 317 9.14 5.57 -13.31
C ARG A 317 8.34 5.07 -12.08
N PRO A 318 8.99 4.48 -11.09
CA PRO A 318 8.32 4.05 -9.85
C PRO A 318 7.58 5.18 -9.13
N GLU A 319 8.10 6.42 -9.23
CA GLU A 319 7.48 7.61 -8.67
C GLU A 319 6.11 7.89 -9.29
N PHE A 320 5.96 7.67 -10.61
CA PHE A 320 4.69 7.81 -11.29
C PHE A 320 3.65 6.84 -10.74
N ALA A 321 4.04 5.58 -10.58
CA ALA A 321 3.16 4.55 -10.02
C ALA A 321 2.68 4.93 -8.60
N ARG A 322 3.58 5.43 -7.73
CA ARG A 322 3.25 5.81 -6.35
C ARG A 322 2.44 7.09 -6.24
N ARG A 323 2.76 8.11 -7.03
CA ARG A 323 2.18 9.46 -6.88
C ARG A 323 0.90 9.67 -7.66
N LEU A 324 0.73 8.98 -8.78
CA LEU A 324 -0.39 9.21 -9.69
C LEU A 324 -1.15 7.94 -10.04
N ALA A 325 -0.49 6.93 -10.60
CA ALA A 325 -1.17 5.77 -11.14
C ALA A 325 -1.88 4.93 -10.04
N GLY A 326 -1.21 4.68 -8.92
CA GLY A 326 -1.80 3.95 -7.80
C GLY A 326 -3.01 4.67 -7.19
N PRO A 327 -2.87 5.94 -6.71
CA PRO A 327 -4.00 6.67 -6.16
C PRO A 327 -5.17 6.86 -7.13
N ALA A 328 -4.90 7.20 -8.41
CA ALA A 328 -5.95 7.31 -9.41
C ALA A 328 -6.65 5.97 -9.64
N GLY A 329 -5.88 4.88 -9.81
CA GLY A 329 -6.43 3.55 -10.03
C GLY A 329 -7.20 3.00 -8.82
N ALA A 330 -6.78 3.29 -7.59
CA ALA A 330 -7.51 2.94 -6.38
C ALA A 330 -8.85 3.68 -6.30
N PHE A 331 -8.89 4.96 -6.69
CA PHE A 331 -10.15 5.72 -6.78
C PHE A 331 -11.11 5.13 -7.80
N LEU A 332 -10.60 4.74 -8.99
CA LEU A 332 -11.41 4.05 -10.00
C LEU A 332 -11.99 2.75 -9.47
N ALA A 333 -11.16 1.94 -8.81
CA ALA A 333 -11.54 0.65 -8.23
C ALA A 333 -12.62 0.82 -7.14
N ASP A 334 -12.43 1.76 -6.19
CA ASP A 334 -13.41 2.07 -5.15
C ASP A 334 -14.77 2.47 -5.78
N ALA A 335 -14.75 3.36 -6.76
CA ALA A 335 -15.98 3.80 -7.44
C ALA A 335 -16.72 2.64 -8.11
N ILE A 336 -16.01 1.72 -8.77
CA ILE A 336 -16.60 0.53 -9.39
C ILE A 336 -17.22 -0.38 -8.32
N ILE A 337 -16.46 -0.67 -7.25
CA ILE A 337 -16.92 -1.56 -6.17
C ILE A 337 -18.14 -0.98 -5.48
N GLN A 338 -18.13 0.32 -5.18
CA GLN A 338 -19.26 0.99 -4.53
C GLN A 338 -20.54 1.01 -5.38
N ALA A 339 -20.40 1.16 -6.69
CA ALA A 339 -21.55 1.28 -7.60
C ALA A 339 -22.05 -0.06 -8.13
N GLN A 340 -21.15 -1.00 -8.42
CA GLN A 340 -21.46 -2.24 -9.15
C GLN A 340 -21.10 -3.51 -8.36
N GLY A 341 -20.45 -3.36 -7.21
CA GLY A 341 -20.04 -4.49 -6.37
C GLY A 341 -18.69 -5.11 -6.77
N LEU A 342 -18.22 -5.99 -5.88
CA LEU A 342 -16.90 -6.63 -5.98
C LEU A 342 -16.76 -7.51 -7.23
N GLU A 343 -17.81 -8.26 -7.60
CA GLU A 343 -17.75 -9.15 -8.76
C GLU A 343 -17.64 -8.39 -10.09
N ALA A 344 -18.30 -7.25 -10.21
CA ALA A 344 -18.14 -6.38 -11.39
C ALA A 344 -16.72 -5.84 -11.50
N TYR A 345 -16.11 -5.46 -10.37
CA TYR A 345 -14.71 -5.06 -10.31
C TYR A 345 -13.76 -6.18 -10.73
N ARG A 346 -13.92 -7.39 -10.17
CA ARG A 346 -13.11 -8.58 -10.53
C ARG A 346 -13.23 -8.92 -12.01
N THR A 347 -14.45 -8.87 -12.55
CA THR A 347 -14.72 -9.11 -13.98
C THR A 347 -14.03 -8.06 -14.85
N ALA A 348 -14.08 -6.80 -14.44
CA ALA A 348 -13.39 -5.72 -15.15
C ALA A 348 -11.88 -5.92 -15.14
N LEU A 349 -11.29 -6.33 -14.02
CA LEU A 349 -9.87 -6.67 -13.93
C LEU A 349 -9.51 -7.90 -14.77
N ALA A 350 -10.34 -8.95 -14.74
CA ALA A 350 -10.12 -10.14 -15.54
C ALA A 350 -10.05 -9.84 -17.04
N SER A 351 -10.86 -8.88 -17.47
CA SER A 351 -10.98 -8.45 -18.87
C SER A 351 -9.91 -7.44 -19.32
N GLY A 352 -9.01 -7.02 -18.39
CA GLY A 352 -7.85 -6.19 -18.71
C GLY A 352 -8.07 -4.67 -18.56
N PRO A 353 -7.03 -3.87 -18.87
CA PRO A 353 -7.02 -2.43 -18.61
C PRO A 353 -8.18 -1.68 -19.27
N ARG A 354 -8.51 -1.99 -20.52
CA ARG A 354 -9.63 -1.36 -21.23
C ARG A 354 -10.94 -1.53 -20.49
N ALA A 355 -11.27 -2.77 -20.10
CA ALA A 355 -12.51 -3.10 -19.41
C ALA A 355 -12.60 -2.43 -18.03
N PHE A 356 -11.49 -2.32 -17.33
CA PHE A 356 -11.40 -1.62 -16.05
C PHE A 356 -11.79 -0.14 -16.19
N PHE A 357 -11.24 0.56 -17.18
CA PHE A 357 -11.60 1.95 -17.45
C PHE A 357 -13.04 2.11 -17.99
N GLN A 358 -13.51 1.18 -18.82
CA GLN A 358 -14.90 1.18 -19.28
C GLN A 358 -15.91 0.97 -18.12
N ALA A 359 -15.57 0.13 -17.15
CA ALA A 359 -16.40 -0.05 -15.96
C ALA A 359 -16.52 1.27 -15.18
N TYR A 360 -15.40 1.97 -14.95
CA TYR A 360 -15.43 3.28 -14.31
C TYR A 360 -16.19 4.33 -15.13
N ASP A 361 -15.99 4.41 -16.45
CA ASP A 361 -16.68 5.38 -17.32
C ASP A 361 -18.20 5.23 -17.22
N ARG A 362 -18.71 4.00 -17.18
CA ARG A 362 -20.15 3.74 -16.93
C ARG A 362 -20.59 4.32 -15.59
N VAL A 363 -19.88 4.01 -14.51
CA VAL A 363 -20.18 4.48 -13.16
C VAL A 363 -20.16 6.01 -13.09
N SER A 364 -19.15 6.66 -13.70
CA SER A 364 -18.99 8.11 -13.64
C SER A 364 -20.07 8.87 -14.44
N ARG A 365 -20.68 8.24 -15.45
CA ARG A 365 -21.84 8.82 -16.17
C ARG A 365 -23.12 8.82 -15.36
N GLU A 366 -23.28 7.84 -14.47
CA GLU A 366 -24.44 7.70 -13.62
C GLU A 366 -24.33 8.53 -12.32
N ARG A 367 -23.11 8.82 -11.90
CA ARG A 367 -22.80 9.48 -10.64
C ARG A 367 -22.13 10.83 -10.83
N ARG A 368 -22.89 11.92 -10.63
CA ARG A 368 -22.41 13.31 -10.82
C ARG A 368 -21.34 13.76 -9.82
N ASP A 369 -21.18 13.05 -8.70
CA ASP A 369 -20.14 13.31 -7.69
C ASP A 369 -18.77 12.77 -8.08
N LEU A 370 -18.68 11.97 -9.14
CA LEU A 370 -17.44 11.42 -9.66
C LEU A 370 -16.85 12.29 -10.78
N ILE A 371 -15.53 12.28 -10.89
CA ILE A 371 -14.81 12.93 -11.97
C ILE A 371 -14.92 12.07 -13.23
N SER A 372 -15.40 12.63 -14.31
CA SER A 372 -15.40 11.95 -15.62
C SER A 372 -13.98 11.76 -16.15
N LEU A 373 -13.77 10.69 -16.90
CA LEU A 373 -12.55 10.53 -17.68
C LEU A 373 -12.44 11.63 -18.76
N ALA A 374 -11.22 12.04 -19.09
CA ALA A 374 -10.97 12.95 -20.21
C ALA A 374 -11.57 12.39 -21.51
N GLU A 375 -12.00 13.28 -22.42
CA GLU A 375 -12.60 12.90 -23.68
C GLU A 375 -11.70 12.00 -24.51
N VAL A 376 -10.40 12.31 -24.56
CA VAL A 376 -9.39 11.50 -25.26
C VAL A 376 -9.30 10.05 -24.75
N ILE A 377 -9.57 9.81 -23.45
CA ILE A 377 -9.64 8.46 -22.90
C ILE A 377 -10.94 7.80 -23.35
N ARG A 378 -12.06 8.47 -23.19
CA ARG A 378 -13.40 7.95 -23.57
C ARG A 378 -13.49 7.57 -25.04
N ASP A 379 -12.95 8.42 -25.93
CA ASP A 379 -12.91 8.16 -27.37
C ASP A 379 -12.11 6.90 -27.67
N ARG A 380 -10.92 6.78 -27.05
CA ARG A 380 -10.09 5.58 -27.23
C ARG A 380 -10.74 4.31 -26.67
N LEU A 381 -11.52 4.41 -25.58
CA LEU A 381 -12.28 3.29 -25.05
C LEU A 381 -13.46 2.87 -25.95
N ALA A 382 -14.05 3.82 -26.70
CA ALA A 382 -15.16 3.58 -27.60
C ALA A 382 -14.71 2.94 -28.94
N GLU A 383 -13.46 3.16 -29.36
CA GLU A 383 -12.91 2.52 -30.55
C GLU A 383 -12.97 0.99 -30.44
N LYS A 384 -13.47 0.32 -31.49
CA LYS A 384 -13.40 -1.13 -31.53
C LYS A 384 -11.93 -1.55 -31.65
N PRO A 385 -11.48 -2.57 -30.88
CA PRO A 385 -10.14 -3.12 -31.09
C PRO A 385 -10.01 -3.50 -32.56
N ALA A 386 -8.91 -3.07 -33.19
CA ALA A 386 -8.60 -3.43 -34.55
C ALA A 386 -8.67 -4.94 -34.66
N GLY A 387 -9.59 -5.44 -35.49
CA GLY A 387 -9.95 -6.85 -35.57
C GLY A 387 -8.71 -7.75 -35.75
N ARG A 388 -8.71 -8.86 -35.02
CA ARG A 388 -7.81 -9.99 -35.23
C ARG A 388 -8.18 -10.71 -36.50
#